data_598077c33df91b55fcd9e0f6dc9da8ac
#
_entry.id   598077c33df91b55fcd9e0f6dc9da8ac
#
_cell.length_a   1.000
_cell.length_b   1.000
_cell.length_c   1.000
_cell.angle_alpha   90.00
_cell.angle_beta   90.00
_cell.angle_gamma   90.00
#
_symmetry.space_group_name_H-M   'P 1'
#
loop_
_entity.id
_entity.type
_entity.pdbx_description
1 polymer ?
#
loop_
_entity_poly.entity_id
_entity_poly.type
_entity_poly.pdbx_seq_one_letter_code
_entity_poly.pdbx_strand_id
1 'polypeptide(L)'
;MRNDYKIILELIPENSKVLDIGCSDGELISLLAEKNISAQGVELSQEKVISCLGKGLDVIHGDINLIVEDFPYNQFDYCILTQTIQAVQKPDVLLNTLKKVSKNIIIGFNNSARLSKTIKFLLSGSFDSLLKKSNSDQWYNTDYIHPCSIKDFKKLSLDLNFKIVSTYDVINAIQFNNGKIPSNLFCKEVLFHLTNE
;
A
#
# COMPACT_ATOMS: atom_id res chain seq x y z
N MET A 1 -5.11 16.30 -3.74
CA MET A 1 -4.54 15.00 -4.22
C MET A 1 -3.38 14.60 -3.32
N ARG A 2 -3.34 13.41 -2.82
CA ARG A 2 -2.27 12.83 -1.98
C ARG A 2 -0.96 12.72 -2.77
N ASN A 3 0.19 12.87 -2.09
CA ASN A 3 1.50 12.83 -2.77
C ASN A 3 1.84 11.43 -3.31
N ASP A 4 1.44 10.35 -2.62
CA ASP A 4 1.62 8.99 -3.10
C ASP A 4 0.84 8.74 -4.41
N TYR A 5 -0.36 9.29 -4.56
CA TYR A 5 -1.13 9.19 -5.79
C TYR A 5 -0.43 9.86 -6.99
N LYS A 6 0.23 11.02 -6.78
CA LYS A 6 1.03 11.66 -7.84
C LYS A 6 2.12 10.73 -8.36
N ILE A 7 2.86 10.11 -7.44
CA ILE A 7 3.93 9.18 -7.77
C ILE A 7 3.36 7.95 -8.51
N ILE A 8 2.25 7.39 -8.03
CA ILE A 8 1.59 6.24 -8.65
C ILE A 8 1.16 6.56 -10.08
N LEU A 9 0.54 7.72 -10.29
CA LEU A 9 0.11 8.16 -11.60
C LEU A 9 1.27 8.40 -12.59
N GLU A 10 2.46 8.74 -12.11
CA GLU A 10 3.67 8.86 -12.93
C GLU A 10 4.30 7.51 -13.25
N LEU A 11 4.16 6.52 -12.33
CA LEU A 11 4.73 5.18 -12.48
C LEU A 11 3.97 4.28 -13.45
N ILE A 12 2.64 4.44 -13.54
CA ILE A 12 1.78 3.53 -14.28
C ILE A 12 1.55 4.08 -15.69
N PRO A 13 1.94 3.33 -16.74
CA PRO A 13 1.68 3.69 -18.13
C PRO A 13 0.19 3.73 -18.45
N GLU A 14 -0.18 4.54 -19.44
CA GLU A 14 -1.53 4.52 -20.01
C GLU A 14 -1.90 3.12 -20.56
N ASN A 15 -3.19 2.81 -20.57
CA ASN A 15 -3.76 1.52 -20.99
C ASN A 15 -3.36 0.33 -20.11
N SER A 16 -2.74 0.55 -18.94
CA SER A 16 -2.50 -0.50 -17.95
C SER A 16 -3.80 -0.94 -17.27
N LYS A 17 -3.82 -2.19 -16.79
CA LYS A 17 -4.85 -2.75 -15.92
C LYS A 17 -4.37 -2.78 -14.48
N VAL A 18 -5.10 -2.17 -13.58
CA VAL A 18 -4.69 -1.97 -12.18
C VAL A 18 -5.70 -2.59 -11.21
N LEU A 19 -5.20 -3.26 -10.17
CA LEU A 19 -5.98 -3.67 -9.01
C LEU A 19 -5.61 -2.78 -7.82
N ASP A 20 -6.54 -2.01 -7.30
CA ASP A 20 -6.35 -1.15 -6.10
C ASP A 20 -6.96 -1.82 -4.87
N ILE A 21 -6.10 -2.31 -3.97
CA ILE A 21 -6.47 -3.09 -2.79
C ILE A 21 -6.60 -2.17 -1.57
N GLY A 22 -7.81 -2.11 -1.02
CA GLY A 22 -8.19 -1.14 0.01
C GLY A 22 -8.45 0.23 -0.61
N CYS A 23 -9.21 0.26 -1.70
CA CYS A 23 -9.41 1.45 -2.53
C CYS A 23 -10.20 2.59 -1.84
N SER A 24 -10.74 2.35 -0.63
CA SER A 24 -11.50 3.34 0.14
C SER A 24 -12.63 3.97 -0.71
N ASP A 25 -12.68 5.30 -0.81
CA ASP A 25 -13.71 6.04 -1.56
C ASP A 25 -13.45 6.09 -3.07
N GLY A 26 -12.47 5.34 -3.58
CA GLY A 26 -12.17 5.22 -5.00
C GLY A 26 -11.46 6.44 -5.61
N GLU A 27 -10.84 7.33 -4.80
CA GLU A 27 -10.14 8.52 -5.31
C GLU A 27 -9.04 8.14 -6.30
N LEU A 28 -8.20 7.14 -5.97
CA LEU A 28 -7.14 6.70 -6.87
C LEU A 28 -7.69 6.10 -8.16
N ILE A 29 -8.74 5.28 -8.08
CA ILE A 29 -9.39 4.68 -9.25
C ILE A 29 -9.89 5.78 -10.21
N SER A 30 -10.53 6.82 -9.67
CA SER A 30 -11.01 7.96 -10.48
C SER A 30 -9.85 8.68 -11.18
N LEU A 31 -8.75 8.93 -10.46
CA LEU A 31 -7.56 9.58 -11.04
C LEU A 31 -6.86 8.72 -12.10
N LEU A 32 -6.84 7.38 -11.92
CA LEU A 32 -6.31 6.45 -12.93
C LEU A 32 -7.17 6.48 -14.20
N ALA A 33 -8.50 6.51 -14.06
CA ALA A 33 -9.42 6.58 -15.20
C ALA A 33 -9.22 7.86 -16.03
N GLU A 34 -8.93 9.02 -15.40
CA GLU A 34 -8.58 10.27 -16.10
C GLU A 34 -7.32 10.15 -16.97
N LYS A 35 -6.47 9.14 -16.70
CA LYS A 35 -5.25 8.83 -17.47
C LYS A 35 -5.41 7.65 -18.44
N ASN A 36 -6.63 7.24 -18.76
CA ASN A 36 -6.90 6.05 -19.59
C ASN A 36 -6.31 4.75 -19.01
N ILE A 37 -6.24 4.63 -17.68
CA ILE A 37 -5.81 3.43 -16.97
C ILE A 37 -7.06 2.76 -16.43
N SER A 38 -7.27 1.48 -16.79
CA SER A 38 -8.38 0.68 -16.29
C SER A 38 -8.06 0.20 -14.87
N ALA A 39 -8.89 0.54 -13.89
CA ALA A 39 -8.66 0.15 -12.51
C ALA A 39 -9.90 -0.50 -11.90
N GLN A 40 -9.69 -1.61 -11.18
CA GLN A 40 -10.67 -2.30 -10.36
C GLN A 40 -10.25 -2.19 -8.89
N GLY A 41 -11.20 -1.89 -8.00
CA GLY A 41 -10.95 -1.80 -6.56
C GLY A 41 -11.37 -3.04 -5.79
N VAL A 42 -10.75 -3.27 -4.64
CA VAL A 42 -11.23 -4.17 -3.58
C VAL A 42 -11.33 -3.38 -2.30
N GLU A 43 -12.49 -3.41 -1.65
CA GLU A 43 -12.72 -2.70 -0.39
C GLU A 43 -13.56 -3.56 0.57
N LEU A 44 -13.16 -3.56 1.85
CA LEU A 44 -13.81 -4.32 2.92
C LEU A 44 -15.08 -3.62 3.45
N SER A 45 -15.10 -2.29 3.46
CA SER A 45 -16.23 -1.50 3.94
C SER A 45 -17.34 -1.42 2.91
N GLN A 46 -18.50 -2.03 3.22
CA GLN A 46 -19.69 -2.00 2.36
C GLN A 46 -20.14 -0.55 2.05
N GLU A 47 -20.06 0.34 3.03
CA GLU A 47 -20.44 1.76 2.86
C GLU A 47 -19.58 2.44 1.78
N LYS A 48 -18.25 2.21 1.82
CA LYS A 48 -17.32 2.75 0.82
C LYS A 48 -17.52 2.14 -0.55
N VAL A 49 -17.79 0.83 -0.62
CA VAL A 49 -18.15 0.16 -1.89
C VAL A 49 -19.38 0.79 -2.51
N ILE A 50 -20.46 1.01 -1.74
CA ILE A 50 -21.67 1.68 -2.22
C ILE A 50 -21.35 3.09 -2.75
N SER A 51 -20.51 3.84 -2.04
CA SER A 51 -20.04 5.16 -2.48
C SER A 51 -19.31 5.10 -3.82
N CYS A 52 -18.41 4.12 -3.99
CA CYS A 52 -17.67 3.90 -5.25
C CYS A 52 -18.60 3.53 -6.42
N LEU A 53 -19.52 2.58 -6.19
CA LEU A 53 -20.51 2.18 -7.21
C LEU A 53 -21.42 3.34 -7.61
N GLY A 54 -21.80 4.20 -6.67
CA GLY A 54 -22.55 5.42 -6.93
C GLY A 54 -21.81 6.43 -7.83
N LYS A 55 -20.48 6.36 -7.88
CA LYS A 55 -19.61 7.14 -8.78
C LYS A 55 -19.35 6.42 -10.13
N GLY A 56 -19.89 5.22 -10.32
CA GLY A 56 -19.64 4.39 -11.52
C GLY A 56 -18.27 3.70 -11.54
N LEU A 57 -17.62 3.56 -10.39
CA LEU A 57 -16.32 2.88 -10.28
C LEU A 57 -16.49 1.36 -10.15
N ASP A 58 -15.58 0.61 -10.74
CA ASP A 58 -15.53 -0.86 -10.64
C ASP A 58 -14.87 -1.28 -9.33
N VAL A 59 -15.66 -1.71 -8.34
CA VAL A 59 -15.19 -2.10 -7.00
C VAL A 59 -15.88 -3.36 -6.53
N ILE A 60 -15.09 -4.31 -6.04
CA ILE A 60 -15.53 -5.55 -5.40
C ILE A 60 -15.58 -5.35 -3.89
N HIS A 61 -16.70 -5.70 -3.27
CA HIS A 61 -16.81 -5.81 -1.82
C HIS A 61 -16.22 -7.14 -1.36
N GLY A 62 -15.18 -7.09 -0.52
CA GLY A 62 -14.58 -8.30 0.02
C GLY A 62 -13.32 -8.09 0.83
N ASP A 63 -12.98 -9.11 1.62
CA ASP A 63 -11.69 -9.18 2.29
C ASP A 63 -10.65 -9.73 1.32
N ILE A 64 -9.63 -8.93 1.02
CA ILE A 64 -8.57 -9.33 0.10
C ILE A 64 -7.84 -10.60 0.55
N ASN A 65 -7.76 -10.85 1.87
CA ASN A 65 -7.14 -12.07 2.39
C ASN A 65 -7.90 -13.35 1.97
N LEU A 66 -9.18 -13.23 1.62
CA LEU A 66 -10.03 -14.35 1.22
C LEU A 66 -10.18 -14.45 -0.30
N ILE A 67 -10.33 -13.31 -0.99
CA ILE A 67 -10.68 -13.30 -2.41
C ILE A 67 -9.47 -13.20 -3.36
N VAL A 68 -8.26 -12.97 -2.84
CA VAL A 68 -7.07 -12.79 -3.69
C VAL A 68 -6.75 -14.02 -4.55
N GLU A 69 -7.09 -15.21 -4.08
CA GLU A 69 -6.85 -16.46 -4.81
C GLU A 69 -7.83 -16.69 -5.98
N ASP A 70 -8.97 -15.98 -5.98
CA ASP A 70 -9.98 -16.07 -7.02
C ASP A 70 -9.63 -15.24 -8.26
N PHE A 71 -8.64 -14.33 -8.16
CA PHE A 71 -8.19 -13.55 -9.31
C PHE A 71 -7.38 -14.41 -10.29
N PRO A 72 -7.67 -14.33 -11.59
CA PRO A 72 -6.88 -15.01 -12.63
C PRO A 72 -5.42 -14.60 -12.63
N TYR A 73 -4.56 -15.53 -13.07
CA TYR A 73 -3.14 -15.25 -13.22
C TYR A 73 -2.88 -14.15 -14.25
N ASN A 74 -1.98 -13.21 -13.91
CA ASN A 74 -1.57 -12.09 -14.76
C ASN A 74 -2.75 -11.26 -15.30
N GLN A 75 -3.80 -11.11 -14.50
CA GLN A 75 -4.98 -10.32 -14.89
C GLN A 75 -4.68 -8.83 -14.91
N PHE A 76 -3.78 -8.37 -14.05
CA PHE A 76 -3.42 -6.97 -13.90
C PHE A 76 -1.94 -6.72 -14.21
N ASP A 77 -1.64 -5.54 -14.72
CA ASP A 77 -0.26 -5.08 -14.92
C ASP A 77 0.35 -4.58 -13.61
N TYR A 78 -0.49 -3.99 -12.74
CA TYR A 78 -0.11 -3.45 -11.43
C TYR A 78 -1.13 -3.81 -10.36
N CYS A 79 -0.64 -4.21 -9.17
CA CYS A 79 -1.42 -4.24 -7.94
C CYS A 79 -0.94 -3.10 -7.02
N ILE A 80 -1.85 -2.35 -6.43
CA ILE A 80 -1.56 -1.22 -5.55
C ILE A 80 -2.11 -1.50 -4.16
N LEU A 81 -1.30 -1.25 -3.13
CA LEU A 81 -1.69 -1.30 -1.72
C LEU A 81 -1.19 -0.04 -1.02
N THR A 82 -1.98 1.02 -1.00
CA THR A 82 -1.62 2.25 -0.28
C THR A 82 -2.25 2.28 1.09
N GLN A 83 -1.43 2.36 2.15
CA GLN A 83 -1.86 2.37 3.56
C GLN A 83 -2.68 1.12 3.98
N THR A 84 -2.58 0.02 3.25
CA THR A 84 -3.36 -1.20 3.44
C THR A 84 -2.54 -2.33 4.03
N ILE A 85 -1.27 -2.48 3.63
CA ILE A 85 -0.43 -3.63 4.00
C ILE A 85 -0.30 -3.84 5.52
N GLN A 86 -0.35 -2.76 6.31
CA GLN A 86 -0.24 -2.81 7.76
C GLN A 86 -1.53 -3.30 8.45
N ALA A 87 -2.66 -3.33 7.74
CA ALA A 87 -3.95 -3.85 8.20
C ALA A 87 -4.22 -5.30 7.73
N VAL A 88 -3.41 -5.83 6.84
CA VAL A 88 -3.52 -7.20 6.33
C VAL A 88 -3.10 -8.21 7.39
N GLN A 89 -3.89 -9.29 7.58
CA GLN A 89 -3.60 -10.30 8.61
C GLN A 89 -2.31 -11.08 8.36
N LYS A 90 -2.06 -11.47 7.09
CA LYS A 90 -0.87 -12.23 6.65
C LYS A 90 -0.25 -11.57 5.44
N PRO A 91 0.55 -10.49 5.63
CA PRO A 91 1.15 -9.73 4.54
C PRO A 91 2.04 -10.56 3.61
N ASP A 92 2.78 -11.51 4.18
CA ASP A 92 3.65 -12.43 3.45
C ASP A 92 2.86 -13.35 2.50
N VAL A 93 1.76 -13.92 2.96
CA VAL A 93 0.88 -14.78 2.16
C VAL A 93 0.23 -13.95 1.05
N LEU A 94 -0.35 -12.79 1.38
CA LEU A 94 -0.97 -11.90 0.39
C LEU A 94 0.03 -11.51 -0.70
N LEU A 95 1.21 -11.02 -0.33
CA LEU A 95 2.23 -10.60 -1.30
C LEU A 95 2.68 -11.75 -2.20
N ASN A 96 2.82 -12.95 -1.65
CA ASN A 96 3.18 -14.12 -2.44
C ASN A 96 2.08 -14.53 -3.42
N THR A 97 0.82 -14.38 -3.04
CA THR A 97 -0.32 -14.66 -3.94
C THR A 97 -0.44 -13.57 -5.03
N LEU A 98 -0.21 -12.30 -4.68
CA LEU A 98 -0.25 -11.19 -5.65
C LEU A 98 0.77 -11.31 -6.78
N LYS A 99 1.88 -12.05 -6.60
CA LYS A 99 2.80 -12.37 -7.69
C LYS A 99 2.15 -13.11 -8.85
N LYS A 100 1.11 -13.90 -8.55
CA LYS A 100 0.38 -14.64 -9.58
C LYS A 100 -0.60 -13.73 -10.31
N VAL A 101 -1.10 -12.70 -9.63
CA VAL A 101 -2.14 -11.80 -10.13
C VAL A 101 -1.56 -10.66 -10.97
N SER A 102 -0.33 -10.19 -10.61
CA SER A 102 0.33 -9.07 -11.29
C SER A 102 1.85 -9.20 -11.24
N LYS A 103 2.52 -8.68 -12.28
CA LYS A 103 3.99 -8.59 -12.33
C LYS A 103 4.55 -7.45 -11.48
N ASN A 104 3.83 -6.34 -11.37
CA ASN A 104 4.26 -5.15 -10.64
C ASN A 104 3.36 -4.91 -9.43
N ILE A 105 3.97 -4.65 -8.28
CA ILE A 105 3.26 -4.34 -7.05
C ILE A 105 3.77 -3.02 -6.50
N ILE A 106 2.86 -2.09 -6.24
CA ILE A 106 3.17 -0.79 -5.64
C ILE A 106 2.60 -0.77 -4.22
N ILE A 107 3.46 -0.56 -3.23
CA ILE A 107 3.07 -0.60 -1.82
C ILE A 107 3.49 0.67 -1.12
N GLY A 108 2.52 1.39 -0.57
CA GLY A 108 2.71 2.60 0.22
C GLY A 108 2.31 2.41 1.68
N PHE A 109 3.16 2.83 2.62
CA PHE A 109 2.84 2.76 4.04
C PHE A 109 3.57 3.82 4.88
N ASN A 110 3.02 4.06 6.09
CA ASN A 110 3.64 4.92 7.07
C ASN A 110 4.74 4.17 7.84
N ASN A 111 5.95 4.74 7.85
CA ASN A 111 7.07 4.16 8.56
C ASN A 111 6.89 4.26 10.09
N SER A 112 6.76 3.12 10.74
CA SER A 112 6.58 3.04 12.20
C SER A 112 7.89 3.32 12.97
N ALA A 113 9.06 3.13 12.36
CA ALA A 113 10.38 3.32 12.99
C ALA A 113 10.95 4.74 12.84
N ARG A 114 10.17 5.72 12.34
CA ARG A 114 10.68 7.08 12.22
C ARG A 114 11.06 7.67 13.58
N LEU A 115 12.12 8.47 13.61
CA LEU A 115 12.75 8.98 14.84
C LEU A 115 11.74 9.65 15.80
N SER A 116 10.80 10.44 15.28
CA SER A 116 9.79 11.09 16.13
C SER A 116 8.85 10.12 16.83
N LYS A 117 8.46 9.01 16.19
CA LYS A 117 7.67 7.94 16.81
C LYS A 117 8.51 7.17 17.83
N THR A 118 9.76 6.85 17.47
CA THR A 118 10.70 6.13 18.35
C THR A 118 10.99 6.90 19.62
N ILE A 119 11.30 8.20 19.53
CA ILE A 119 11.53 9.07 20.69
C ILE A 119 10.26 9.14 21.55
N LYS A 120 9.08 9.34 20.93
CA LYS A 120 7.82 9.38 21.67
C LYS A 120 7.56 8.08 22.42
N PHE A 121 7.83 6.94 21.80
CA PHE A 121 7.74 5.63 22.46
C PHE A 121 8.70 5.51 23.64
N LEU A 122 9.96 5.87 23.46
CA LEU A 122 10.98 5.84 24.52
C LEU A 122 10.62 6.71 25.72
N LEU A 123 10.01 7.87 25.48
CA LEU A 123 9.62 8.81 26.55
C LEU A 123 8.31 8.43 27.23
N SER A 124 7.35 7.85 26.51
CA SER A 124 6.01 7.54 27.04
C SER A 124 5.84 6.09 27.49
N GLY A 125 6.68 5.16 26.99
CA GLY A 125 6.50 3.71 27.19
C GLY A 125 5.21 3.16 26.55
N SER A 126 4.50 3.96 25.70
CA SER A 126 3.21 3.60 25.14
C SER A 126 3.33 3.17 23.67
N PHE A 127 2.82 1.98 23.37
CA PHE A 127 2.72 1.46 21.99
C PHE A 127 1.79 2.28 21.08
N ASP A 128 0.87 3.03 21.65
CA ASP A 128 0.02 3.97 20.91
C ASP A 128 0.83 4.91 20.02
N SER A 129 2.04 5.29 20.46
CA SER A 129 2.92 6.17 19.69
C SER A 129 3.44 5.57 18.40
N LEU A 130 3.51 4.24 18.31
CA LEU A 130 3.93 3.48 17.13
C LEU A 130 2.75 3.12 16.22
N LEU A 131 1.61 2.75 16.81
CA LEU A 131 0.46 2.19 16.11
C LEU A 131 -0.50 3.26 15.59
N LYS A 132 -0.66 4.39 16.30
CA LYS A 132 -1.64 5.42 15.93
C LYS A 132 -1.42 6.00 14.53
N LYS A 133 -2.48 5.97 13.72
CA LYS A 133 -2.64 6.77 12.51
C LYS A 133 -3.24 8.13 12.86
N SER A 134 -4.22 8.14 13.75
CA SER A 134 -4.97 9.29 14.23
C SER A 134 -4.88 9.41 15.74
N ASN A 135 -5.18 10.59 16.31
CA ASN A 135 -5.25 10.79 17.77
C ASN A 135 -6.42 10.05 18.42
N SER A 136 -7.44 9.67 17.65
CA SER A 136 -8.59 8.88 18.10
C SER A 136 -8.30 7.37 18.21
N ASP A 137 -7.23 6.88 17.57
CA ASP A 137 -6.92 5.46 17.56
C ASP A 137 -6.36 5.03 18.93
N GLN A 138 -6.83 3.90 19.41
CA GLN A 138 -6.30 3.23 20.61
C GLN A 138 -5.62 1.94 20.16
N TRP A 139 -4.62 1.47 20.92
CA TRP A 139 -3.88 0.26 20.56
C TRP A 139 -4.76 -1.00 20.41
N TYR A 140 -5.92 -1.02 21.07
CA TYR A 140 -6.90 -2.10 21.02
C TYR A 140 -8.02 -1.87 20.00
N ASN A 141 -8.06 -0.70 19.36
CA ASN A 141 -9.08 -0.33 18.36
C ASN A 141 -8.41 0.44 17.22
N THR A 142 -7.57 -0.26 16.46
CA THR A 142 -6.88 0.25 15.28
C THR A 142 -6.83 -0.82 14.20
N ASP A 143 -7.00 -0.39 12.95
CA ASP A 143 -6.85 -1.27 11.79
C ASP A 143 -5.39 -1.69 11.55
N TYR A 144 -4.42 -0.98 12.16
CA TYR A 144 -3.00 -1.33 12.03
C TYR A 144 -2.60 -2.42 13.02
N ILE A 145 -2.55 -3.65 12.54
CA ILE A 145 -2.11 -4.83 13.30
C ILE A 145 -0.63 -5.12 13.18
N HIS A 146 0.02 -4.59 12.12
CA HIS A 146 1.46 -4.77 11.88
C HIS A 146 2.20 -3.44 11.78
N PRO A 147 2.84 -2.94 12.88
CA PRO A 147 3.78 -1.84 12.76
C PRO A 147 4.95 -2.28 11.85
N CYS A 148 5.20 -1.54 10.79
CA CYS A 148 6.22 -1.88 9.80
C CYS A 148 7.22 -0.75 9.64
N SER A 149 8.51 -1.08 9.63
CA SER A 149 9.56 -0.15 9.23
C SER A 149 9.97 -0.37 7.76
N ILE A 150 10.65 0.62 7.19
CA ILE A 150 11.19 0.51 5.81
C ILE A 150 12.17 -0.67 5.70
N LYS A 151 12.99 -0.90 6.74
CA LYS A 151 13.95 -2.02 6.77
C LYS A 151 13.25 -3.37 6.86
N ASP A 152 12.21 -3.49 7.69
CA ASP A 152 11.45 -4.73 7.84
C ASP A 152 10.74 -5.08 6.54
N PHE A 153 10.12 -4.10 5.87
CA PHE A 153 9.46 -4.32 4.60
C PHE A 153 10.44 -4.67 3.48
N LYS A 154 11.62 -4.01 3.44
CA LYS A 154 12.69 -4.39 2.51
C LYS A 154 13.09 -5.86 2.71
N LYS A 155 13.29 -6.28 3.98
CA LYS A 155 13.64 -7.66 4.30
C LYS A 155 12.55 -8.63 3.81
N LEU A 156 11.28 -8.37 4.15
CA LEU A 156 10.15 -9.19 3.69
C LEU A 156 10.11 -9.29 2.15
N SER A 157 10.31 -8.17 1.44
CA SER A 157 10.33 -8.17 -0.02
C SER A 157 11.42 -9.08 -0.58
N LEU A 158 12.62 -9.05 0.00
CA LEU A 158 13.74 -9.90 -0.41
C LEU A 158 13.52 -11.38 -0.05
N ASP A 159 13.02 -11.66 1.15
CA ASP A 159 12.69 -13.03 1.61
C ASP A 159 11.62 -13.68 0.70
N LEU A 160 10.73 -12.87 0.14
CA LEU A 160 9.75 -13.29 -0.85
C LEU A 160 10.28 -13.27 -2.30
N ASN A 161 11.57 -13.03 -2.53
CA ASN A 161 12.18 -12.97 -3.86
C ASN A 161 11.58 -11.90 -4.79
N PHE A 162 11.19 -10.74 -4.25
CA PHE A 162 10.87 -9.58 -5.07
C PHE A 162 12.13 -8.79 -5.40
N LYS A 163 12.18 -8.28 -6.62
CA LYS A 163 13.15 -7.25 -7.00
C LYS A 163 12.55 -5.87 -6.69
N ILE A 164 13.26 -5.08 -5.92
CA ILE A 164 12.88 -3.69 -5.63
C ILE A 164 13.36 -2.84 -6.82
N VAL A 165 12.44 -2.38 -7.64
CA VAL A 165 12.71 -1.53 -8.81
C VAL A 165 13.08 -0.13 -8.35
N SER A 166 12.20 0.47 -7.55
CA SER A 166 12.40 1.81 -6.98
C SER A 166 11.68 1.95 -5.65
N THR A 167 12.12 2.92 -4.85
CA THR A 167 11.42 3.35 -3.63
C THR A 167 11.34 4.87 -3.62
N TYR A 168 10.34 5.41 -2.93
CA TYR A 168 10.12 6.86 -2.87
C TYR A 168 9.91 7.29 -1.42
N ASP A 169 10.58 8.36 -1.01
CA ASP A 169 10.15 9.17 0.13
C ASP A 169 8.99 10.04 -0.36
N VAL A 170 7.78 9.67 0.02
CA VAL A 170 6.54 10.29 -0.49
C VAL A 170 6.42 11.77 -0.10
N ILE A 171 6.90 12.12 1.11
CA ILE A 171 6.79 13.50 1.61
C ILE A 171 7.78 14.43 0.92
N ASN A 172 9.01 13.95 0.72
CA ASN A 172 10.07 14.74 0.11
C ASN A 172 10.16 14.58 -1.41
N ALA A 173 9.33 13.72 -2.01
CA ALA A 173 9.31 13.38 -3.43
C ALA A 173 10.68 12.93 -3.97
N ILE A 174 11.43 12.15 -3.16
CA ILE A 174 12.77 11.66 -3.52
C ILE A 174 12.66 10.20 -3.94
N GLN A 175 13.14 9.90 -5.16
CA GLN A 175 13.24 8.55 -5.70
C GLN A 175 14.60 7.91 -5.37
N PHE A 176 14.56 6.63 -5.04
CA PHE A 176 15.73 5.76 -4.84
C PHE A 176 15.62 4.54 -5.75
N ASN A 177 16.68 4.24 -6.48
CA ASN A 177 16.72 3.13 -7.44
C ASN A 177 17.68 2.02 -6.99
N ASN A 178 17.64 0.88 -7.69
CA ASN A 178 18.58 -0.23 -7.51
C ASN A 178 18.61 -0.80 -6.09
N GLY A 179 17.43 -0.99 -5.48
CA GLY A 179 17.30 -1.55 -4.14
C GLY A 179 17.75 -0.64 -3.00
N LYS A 180 18.10 0.64 -3.30
CA LYS A 180 18.29 1.64 -2.26
C LYS A 180 16.94 1.99 -1.62
N ILE A 181 16.96 2.38 -0.36
CA ILE A 181 15.76 2.77 0.41
C ILE A 181 15.97 4.12 1.07
N PRO A 182 14.89 4.87 1.34
CA PRO A 182 14.94 6.08 2.16
C PRO A 182 15.46 5.80 3.57
N SER A 183 15.84 6.87 4.26
CA SER A 183 16.26 6.75 5.67
C SER A 183 15.15 6.15 6.54
N ASN A 184 15.46 5.07 7.24
CA ASN A 184 14.52 4.42 8.16
C ASN A 184 14.12 5.32 9.35
N LEU A 185 14.92 6.32 9.69
CA LEU A 185 14.66 7.23 10.80
C LEU A 185 13.92 8.50 10.40
N PHE A 186 14.16 9.01 9.19
CA PHE A 186 13.66 10.32 8.77
C PHE A 186 12.50 10.26 7.79
N CYS A 187 12.42 9.24 6.94
CA CYS A 187 11.31 9.07 6.03
C CYS A 187 10.02 8.76 6.80
N LYS A 188 8.98 9.54 6.57
CA LYS A 188 7.67 9.40 7.22
C LYS A 188 6.79 8.40 6.50
N GLU A 189 6.73 8.51 5.20
CA GLU A 189 5.89 7.70 4.33
C GLU A 189 6.71 7.25 3.13
N VAL A 190 6.64 5.96 2.84
CA VAL A 190 7.43 5.33 1.79
C VAL A 190 6.50 4.64 0.79
N LEU A 191 6.91 4.64 -0.48
CA LEU A 191 6.30 3.82 -1.52
C LEU A 191 7.37 2.94 -2.15
N PHE A 192 7.07 1.65 -2.27
CA PHE A 192 7.89 0.64 -2.94
C PHE A 192 7.25 0.25 -4.27
N HIS A 193 8.05 0.20 -5.32
CA HIS A 193 7.71 -0.49 -6.57
C HIS A 193 8.50 -1.78 -6.65
N LEU A 194 7.80 -2.89 -6.63
CA LEU A 194 8.33 -4.24 -6.65
C LEU A 194 7.98 -4.93 -7.97
N THR A 195 8.84 -5.86 -8.39
CA THR A 195 8.53 -6.80 -9.49
C THR A 195 8.95 -8.21 -9.10
N ASN A 196 8.30 -9.19 -9.67
CA ASN A 196 8.62 -10.62 -9.53
C ASN A 196 9.41 -11.18 -10.71
N GLU A 197 9.98 -10.31 -11.56
CA GLU A 197 10.89 -10.64 -12.68
C GLU A 197 12.37 -10.55 -12.31
#